data_b1a41e1338b0891ead3bf101cab99c41
#
_entry.id   b1a41e1338b0891ead3bf101cab99c41
#
_cell.length_a   1.000
_cell.length_b   1.000
_cell.length_c   1.000
_cell.angle_alpha   90.00
_cell.angle_beta   90.00
_cell.angle_gamma   90.00
#
_symmetry.space_group_name_H-M   'P 1'
#
loop_
_entity.id
_entity.type
_entity.pdbx_description
1 polymer ?
#
loop_
_entity_poly.entity_id
_entity_poly.type
_entity_poly.pdbx_seq_one_letter_code
_entity_poly.pdbx_strand_id
1 'polypeptide(L)'
;MNKSHIFGYLLGLIIFVVGIPALMWLVSGRAFPYVPASVAICAVAVLFAVCGLALSIYSIVYMRIVGKGNPFDAYGHEVAPRTMNLMTGGPYSLCRNPMLVGIYLYDIGVLVWLWSVMPLLIFFVEVILLTIQVHSEEKRLEKDFGKDYLDYKKRVGRYFTI
;
A
#
# COMPACT_ATOMS: atom_id res chain seq x y z
N MET A 1 15.30 -3.20 17.83
CA MET A 1 14.04 -3.15 17.05
C MET A 1 12.97 -3.82 17.89
N ASN A 2 11.90 -3.10 18.24
CA ASN A 2 10.88 -3.63 19.15
C ASN A 2 10.11 -4.77 18.44
N LYS A 3 9.78 -5.86 19.13
CA LYS A 3 9.12 -7.05 18.55
C LYS A 3 7.81 -6.71 17.82
N SER A 4 7.06 -5.70 18.29
CA SER A 4 5.82 -5.22 17.66
C SER A 4 6.04 -4.61 16.27
N HIS A 5 7.17 -3.93 16.03
CA HIS A 5 7.48 -3.38 14.70
C HIS A 5 7.75 -4.49 13.67
N ILE A 6 8.50 -5.53 14.08
CA ILE A 6 8.80 -6.67 13.21
C ILE A 6 7.51 -7.40 12.85
N PHE A 7 6.64 -7.61 13.82
CA PHE A 7 5.36 -8.28 13.60
C PHE A 7 4.48 -7.54 12.59
N GLY A 8 4.33 -6.20 12.71
CA GLY A 8 3.56 -5.41 11.75
C GLY A 8 4.10 -5.48 10.32
N TYR A 9 5.43 -5.39 10.14
CA TYR A 9 6.03 -5.51 8.80
C TYR A 9 5.85 -6.90 8.19
N LEU A 10 6.03 -7.97 8.99
CA LEU A 10 5.82 -9.34 8.53
C LEU A 10 4.36 -9.58 8.17
N LEU A 11 3.43 -9.09 8.97
CA LEU A 11 2.00 -9.22 8.70
C LEU A 11 1.61 -8.50 7.40
N GLY A 12 2.10 -7.27 7.19
CA GLY A 12 1.89 -6.54 5.94
C GLY A 12 2.45 -7.25 4.72
N LEU A 13 3.68 -7.78 4.82
CA LEU A 13 4.30 -8.55 3.75
C LEU A 13 3.49 -9.82 3.44
N ILE A 14 3.09 -10.56 4.46
CA ILE A 14 2.30 -11.79 4.29
C ILE A 14 0.95 -11.49 3.63
N ILE A 15 0.24 -10.44 4.07
CA ILE A 15 -1.08 -10.12 3.53
C ILE A 15 -0.96 -9.54 2.11
N PHE A 16 -0.20 -8.44 1.93
CA PHE A 16 -0.25 -7.65 0.71
C PHE A 16 0.72 -8.12 -0.38
N VAL A 17 1.84 -8.73 -0.03
CA VAL A 17 2.82 -9.17 -1.04
C VAL A 17 2.65 -10.66 -1.39
N VAL A 18 2.07 -11.46 -0.49
CA VAL A 18 1.89 -12.89 -0.73
C VAL A 18 0.41 -13.25 -0.79
N GLY A 19 -0.39 -12.88 0.21
CA GLY A 19 -1.77 -13.33 0.38
C GLY A 19 -2.72 -12.82 -0.71
N ILE A 20 -2.73 -11.51 -0.96
CA ILE A 20 -3.57 -10.93 -2.02
C ILE A 20 -3.19 -11.46 -3.40
N PRO A 21 -1.90 -11.46 -3.84
CA PRO A 21 -1.50 -12.08 -5.10
C PRO A 21 -1.82 -13.57 -5.20
N ALA A 22 -1.66 -14.33 -4.12
CA ALA A 22 -2.03 -15.74 -4.10
C ALA A 22 -3.54 -15.94 -4.28
N LEU A 23 -4.36 -15.11 -3.64
CA LEU A 23 -5.80 -15.12 -3.82
C LEU A 23 -6.20 -14.74 -5.26
N MET A 24 -5.55 -13.69 -5.82
CA MET A 24 -5.73 -13.31 -7.23
C MET A 24 -5.37 -14.47 -8.17
N TRP A 25 -4.28 -15.17 -7.88
CA TRP A 25 -3.89 -16.36 -8.63
C TRP A 25 -4.95 -17.44 -8.58
N LEU A 26 -5.43 -17.80 -7.38
CA LEU A 26 -6.44 -18.85 -7.18
C LEU A 26 -7.71 -18.60 -7.99
N VAL A 27 -8.19 -17.34 -8.00
CA VAL A 27 -9.41 -16.99 -8.75
C VAL A 27 -9.17 -16.75 -10.24
N SER A 28 -7.93 -16.64 -10.68
CA SER A 28 -7.58 -16.38 -12.09
C SER A 28 -7.85 -17.57 -13.01
N GLY A 29 -7.96 -18.78 -12.45
CA GLY A 29 -8.05 -20.04 -13.19
C GLY A 29 -6.74 -20.45 -13.91
N ARG A 30 -5.61 -19.79 -13.62
CA ARG A 30 -4.31 -20.10 -14.23
C ARG A 30 -3.64 -21.27 -13.52
N ALA A 31 -3.12 -22.24 -14.28
CA ALA A 31 -2.31 -23.32 -13.74
C ALA A 31 -0.97 -22.79 -13.18
N PHE A 32 -0.42 -23.45 -12.19
CA PHE A 32 0.90 -23.11 -11.66
C PHE A 32 1.97 -24.07 -12.23
N PRO A 33 3.14 -23.58 -12.64
CA PRO A 33 3.51 -22.16 -12.83
C PRO A 33 2.91 -21.55 -14.10
N TYR A 34 2.47 -20.28 -14.05
CA TYR A 34 1.98 -19.55 -15.21
C TYR A 34 2.95 -18.43 -15.60
N VAL A 35 3.34 -18.41 -16.86
CA VAL A 35 4.13 -17.32 -17.46
C VAL A 35 3.39 -16.85 -18.72
N PRO A 36 3.11 -15.53 -18.84
CA PRO A 36 2.51 -14.98 -20.06
C PRO A 36 3.38 -15.28 -21.28
N ALA A 37 2.75 -15.64 -22.41
CA ALA A 37 3.48 -15.92 -23.66
C ALA A 37 4.12 -14.64 -24.27
N SER A 38 3.58 -13.46 -23.95
CA SER A 38 4.09 -12.18 -24.46
C SER A 38 5.16 -11.60 -23.56
N VAL A 39 6.36 -11.40 -24.11
CA VAL A 39 7.47 -10.72 -23.41
C VAL A 39 7.09 -9.30 -23.00
N ALA A 40 6.30 -8.58 -23.81
CA ALA A 40 5.84 -7.24 -23.50
C ALA A 40 4.93 -7.23 -22.24
N ILE A 41 4.01 -8.20 -22.14
CA ILE A 41 3.15 -8.35 -20.93
C ILE A 41 4.03 -8.63 -19.71
N CYS A 42 4.99 -9.54 -19.82
CA CYS A 42 5.93 -9.82 -18.71
C CYS A 42 6.70 -8.57 -18.30
N ALA A 43 7.23 -7.81 -19.26
CA ALA A 43 8.00 -6.60 -18.98
C ALA A 43 7.15 -5.53 -18.27
N VAL A 44 5.93 -5.29 -18.75
CA VAL A 44 5.00 -4.32 -18.14
C VAL A 44 4.60 -4.77 -16.73
N ALA A 45 4.25 -6.03 -16.55
CA ALA A 45 3.88 -6.59 -15.24
C ALA A 45 5.02 -6.44 -14.23
N VAL A 46 6.23 -6.81 -14.60
CA VAL A 46 7.43 -6.69 -13.77
C VAL A 46 7.73 -5.23 -13.45
N LEU A 47 7.61 -4.33 -14.43
CA LEU A 47 7.82 -2.89 -14.21
C LEU A 47 6.87 -2.35 -13.14
N PHE A 48 5.57 -2.62 -13.26
CA PHE A 48 4.58 -2.21 -12.26
C PHE A 48 4.87 -2.81 -10.88
N ALA A 49 5.19 -4.11 -10.82
CA ALA A 49 5.48 -4.79 -9.57
C ALA A 49 6.73 -4.20 -8.87
N VAL A 50 7.80 -3.98 -9.61
CA VAL A 50 9.05 -3.42 -9.06
C VAL A 50 8.86 -1.97 -8.62
N CYS A 51 8.23 -1.12 -9.44
CA CYS A 51 7.95 0.27 -9.08
C CYS A 51 7.03 0.35 -7.85
N GLY A 52 6.00 -0.49 -7.78
CA GLY A 52 5.07 -0.56 -6.66
C GLY A 52 5.76 -0.96 -5.36
N LEU A 53 6.53 -2.04 -5.38
CA LEU A 53 7.31 -2.47 -4.21
C LEU A 53 8.35 -1.42 -3.79
N ALA A 54 9.05 -0.81 -4.73
CA ALA A 54 10.03 0.23 -4.44
C ALA A 54 9.39 1.44 -3.74
N LEU A 55 8.23 1.91 -4.25
CA LEU A 55 7.49 3.02 -3.63
C LEU A 55 6.98 2.64 -2.23
N SER A 56 6.45 1.43 -2.04
CA SER A 56 5.99 0.96 -0.73
C SER A 56 7.13 0.87 0.27
N ILE A 57 8.26 0.27 -0.11
CA ILE A 57 9.44 0.15 0.75
C ILE A 57 9.98 1.54 1.11
N TYR A 58 10.11 2.45 0.12
CA TYR A 58 10.57 3.81 0.36
C TYR A 58 9.65 4.54 1.35
N SER A 59 8.34 4.38 1.20
CA SER A 59 7.35 4.99 2.09
C SER A 59 7.45 4.45 3.52
N ILE A 60 7.63 3.15 3.70
CA ILE A 60 7.82 2.50 5.01
C ILE A 60 9.12 3.00 5.67
N VAL A 61 10.22 3.05 4.92
CA VAL A 61 11.51 3.54 5.43
C VAL A 61 11.39 5.01 5.85
N TYR A 62 10.76 5.85 5.02
CA TYR A 62 10.53 7.25 5.33
C TYR A 62 9.65 7.43 6.58
N MET A 63 8.55 6.67 6.68
CA MET A 63 7.68 6.68 7.86
C MET A 63 8.46 6.30 9.13
N ARG A 64 9.34 5.31 9.05
CA ARG A 64 10.16 4.88 10.19
C ARG A 64 11.16 5.95 10.63
N ILE A 65 11.84 6.60 9.67
CA ILE A 65 12.91 7.56 9.96
C ILE A 65 12.32 8.91 10.40
N VAL A 66 11.36 9.44 9.66
CA VAL A 66 10.80 10.76 9.85
C VAL A 66 9.57 10.72 10.77
N GLY A 67 8.63 9.83 10.49
CA GLY A 67 7.39 9.68 11.25
C GLY A 67 7.59 9.04 12.63
N LYS A 68 8.72 8.34 12.85
CA LYS A 68 9.02 7.57 14.08
C LYS A 68 7.91 6.59 14.47
N GLY A 69 7.19 6.06 13.49
CA GLY A 69 6.05 5.16 13.66
C GLY A 69 6.10 3.94 12.76
N ASN A 70 5.00 3.20 12.74
CA ASN A 70 4.81 2.01 11.93
C ASN A 70 3.49 2.15 11.14
N PRO A 71 3.41 1.69 9.89
CA PRO A 71 2.21 1.79 9.05
C PRO A 71 1.03 0.93 9.52
N PHE A 72 1.22 0.06 10.52
CA PHE A 72 0.19 -0.88 10.93
C PHE A 72 -0.68 -0.31 12.06
N ASP A 73 -1.74 0.35 11.64
CA ASP A 73 -2.91 0.67 12.48
C ASP A 73 -4.11 -0.04 11.84
N ALA A 74 -4.72 -0.99 12.55
CA ALA A 74 -5.84 -1.75 12.05
C ALA A 74 -7.16 -1.17 12.59
N TYR A 75 -7.89 -0.44 11.74
CA TYR A 75 -9.23 0.08 12.05
C TYR A 75 -9.33 0.85 13.39
N GLY A 76 -8.31 1.67 13.71
CA GLY A 76 -8.27 2.45 14.93
C GLY A 76 -7.68 1.71 16.14
N HIS A 77 -7.29 0.45 15.99
CA HIS A 77 -6.57 -0.30 17.02
C HIS A 77 -5.06 -0.23 16.79
N GLU A 78 -4.33 0.16 17.81
CA GLU A 78 -2.88 0.31 17.80
C GLU A 78 -2.21 -1.07 17.80
N VAL A 79 -1.89 -1.59 16.59
CA VAL A 79 -1.14 -2.85 16.45
C VAL A 79 0.37 -2.59 16.53
N ALA A 80 0.80 -1.35 16.26
CA ALA A 80 2.18 -0.90 16.33
C ALA A 80 2.26 0.59 16.74
N PRO A 81 3.39 1.07 17.25
CA PRO A 81 3.53 2.46 17.69
C PRO A 81 3.16 3.46 16.60
N ARG A 82 2.28 4.39 16.95
CA ARG A 82 1.78 5.46 16.04
C ARG A 82 2.91 6.36 15.57
N THR A 83 2.69 7.01 14.42
CA THR A 83 3.58 8.06 13.94
C THR A 83 3.56 9.25 14.92
N MET A 84 4.74 9.65 15.37
CA MET A 84 4.90 10.78 16.32
C MET A 84 5.00 12.13 15.59
N ASN A 85 5.44 12.13 14.35
CA ASN A 85 5.63 13.31 13.53
C ASN A 85 4.77 13.24 12.27
N LEU A 86 4.15 14.37 11.89
CA LEU A 86 3.45 14.48 10.62
C LEU A 86 4.45 14.44 9.46
N MET A 87 4.22 13.54 8.51
CA MET A 87 5.06 13.40 7.33
C MET A 87 4.42 14.14 6.15
N THR A 88 5.14 15.14 5.62
CA THR A 88 4.69 15.96 4.49
C THR A 88 5.69 16.00 3.35
N GLY A 89 6.87 15.41 3.53
CA GLY A 89 7.97 15.38 2.55
C GLY A 89 8.23 13.98 2.00
N GLY A 90 9.26 13.86 1.15
CA GLY A 90 9.62 12.59 0.52
C GLY A 90 8.46 12.01 -0.28
N PRO A 91 8.14 10.72 -0.16
CA PRO A 91 7.03 10.10 -0.89
C PRO A 91 5.67 10.69 -0.51
N TYR A 92 5.54 11.24 0.71
CA TYR A 92 4.33 11.91 1.21
C TYR A 92 4.08 13.30 0.61
N SER A 93 5.02 13.86 -0.15
CA SER A 93 4.77 15.04 -0.97
C SER A 93 4.04 14.72 -2.28
N LEU A 94 4.10 13.48 -2.75
CA LEU A 94 3.41 13.02 -3.96
C LEU A 94 1.93 12.72 -3.70
N CYS A 95 1.67 12.05 -2.59
CA CYS A 95 0.31 11.77 -2.12
C CYS A 95 0.35 11.43 -0.63
N ARG A 96 -0.83 11.44 0.03
CA ARG A 96 -0.89 11.19 1.48
C ARG A 96 -0.74 9.71 1.86
N ASN A 97 -0.95 8.79 0.90
CA ASN A 97 -0.85 7.34 1.13
C ASN A 97 0.07 6.66 0.11
N PRO A 98 1.36 7.07 0.00
CA PRO A 98 2.25 6.55 -1.04
C PRO A 98 2.56 5.06 -0.87
N MET A 99 2.53 4.53 0.34
CA MET A 99 2.68 3.10 0.59
C MET A 99 1.55 2.30 -0.07
N LEU A 100 0.29 2.73 0.06
CA LEU A 100 -0.85 2.06 -0.56
C LEU A 100 -0.85 2.21 -2.07
N VAL A 101 -0.46 3.37 -2.60
CA VAL A 101 -0.26 3.55 -4.05
C VAL A 101 0.75 2.53 -4.56
N GLY A 102 1.83 2.29 -3.81
CA GLY A 102 2.81 1.27 -4.15
C GLY A 102 2.23 -0.15 -4.15
N ILE A 103 1.40 -0.51 -3.17
CA ILE A 103 0.69 -1.80 -3.12
C ILE A 103 -0.23 -1.93 -4.34
N TYR A 104 -1.04 -0.91 -4.65
CA TYR A 104 -1.93 -0.95 -5.82
C TYR A 104 -1.16 -1.11 -7.14
N LEU A 105 -0.02 -0.43 -7.30
CA LEU A 105 0.84 -0.61 -8.47
C LEU A 105 1.38 -2.04 -8.55
N TYR A 106 1.80 -2.62 -7.43
CA TYR A 106 2.24 -4.00 -7.38
C TYR A 106 1.13 -4.97 -7.82
N ASP A 107 -0.08 -4.80 -7.30
CA ASP A 107 -1.23 -5.65 -7.65
C ASP A 107 -1.69 -5.44 -9.09
N ILE A 108 -1.58 -4.23 -9.64
CA ILE A 108 -1.77 -3.99 -11.08
C ILE A 108 -0.74 -4.81 -11.88
N GLY A 109 0.51 -4.90 -11.44
CA GLY A 109 1.51 -5.78 -12.02
C GLY A 109 1.08 -7.24 -12.02
N VAL A 110 0.52 -7.73 -10.89
CA VAL A 110 -0.04 -9.08 -10.79
C VAL A 110 -1.24 -9.29 -11.72
N LEU A 111 -2.15 -8.31 -11.82
CA LEU A 111 -3.28 -8.34 -12.74
C LEU A 111 -2.84 -8.43 -14.21
N VAL A 112 -1.85 -7.64 -14.60
CA VAL A 112 -1.25 -7.68 -15.94
C VAL A 112 -0.60 -9.02 -16.21
N TRP A 113 0.11 -9.59 -15.21
CA TRP A 113 0.72 -10.92 -15.33
C TRP A 113 -0.32 -12.00 -15.51
N LEU A 114 -1.36 -12.03 -14.71
CA LEU A 114 -2.41 -13.06 -14.77
C LEU A 114 -3.31 -12.93 -16.00
N TRP A 115 -3.46 -11.71 -16.52
CA TRP A 115 -4.32 -11.40 -17.69
C TRP A 115 -5.69 -12.09 -17.60
N SER A 116 -6.39 -11.90 -16.47
CA SER A 116 -7.67 -12.52 -16.14
C SER A 116 -8.59 -11.49 -15.48
N VAL A 117 -9.89 -11.60 -15.73
CA VAL A 117 -10.89 -10.63 -15.21
C VAL A 117 -11.21 -10.90 -13.72
N MET A 118 -11.23 -12.17 -13.28
CA MET A 118 -11.62 -12.51 -11.92
C MET A 118 -10.74 -11.88 -10.82
N PRO A 119 -9.42 -11.79 -10.96
CA PRO A 119 -8.56 -11.08 -10.01
C PRO A 119 -8.91 -9.59 -9.82
N LEU A 120 -9.56 -8.94 -10.80
CA LEU A 120 -10.03 -7.55 -10.65
C LEU A 120 -11.02 -7.40 -9.50
N LEU A 121 -11.86 -8.40 -9.23
CA LEU A 121 -12.80 -8.37 -8.11
C LEU A 121 -12.05 -8.30 -6.77
N ILE A 122 -10.98 -9.08 -6.64
CA ILE A 122 -10.12 -9.07 -5.43
C ILE A 122 -9.47 -7.70 -5.27
N PHE A 123 -8.91 -7.15 -6.35
CA PHE A 123 -8.30 -5.81 -6.35
C PHE A 123 -9.31 -4.72 -5.94
N PHE A 124 -10.52 -4.74 -6.48
CA PHE A 124 -11.54 -3.75 -6.11
C PHE A 124 -11.97 -3.88 -4.65
N VAL A 125 -12.13 -5.11 -4.14
CA VAL A 125 -12.44 -5.34 -2.72
C VAL A 125 -11.31 -4.79 -1.85
N GLU A 126 -10.07 -5.06 -2.20
CA GLU A 126 -8.90 -4.54 -1.49
C GLU A 126 -8.90 -2.99 -1.48
N VAL A 127 -9.07 -2.35 -2.64
CA VAL A 127 -9.13 -0.88 -2.73
C VAL A 127 -10.23 -0.30 -1.85
N ILE A 128 -11.41 -0.93 -1.81
CA ILE A 128 -12.51 -0.49 -0.95
C ILE A 128 -12.14 -0.61 0.53
N LEU A 129 -11.64 -1.78 0.96
CA LEU A 129 -11.28 -2.03 2.36
C LEU A 129 -10.16 -1.08 2.83
N LEU A 130 -9.12 -0.90 2.02
CA LEU A 130 -8.02 0.01 2.35
C LEU A 130 -8.45 1.48 2.31
N THR A 131 -9.41 1.86 1.45
CA THR A 131 -9.97 3.21 1.45
C THR A 131 -10.76 3.49 2.73
N ILE A 132 -11.50 2.52 3.25
CA ILE A 132 -12.20 2.63 4.55
C ILE A 132 -11.16 2.80 5.67
N GLN A 133 -10.10 2.00 5.66
CA GLN A 133 -8.99 2.10 6.60
C GLN A 133 -8.35 3.50 6.58
N VAL A 134 -8.04 4.03 5.39
CA VAL A 134 -7.46 5.37 5.22
C VAL A 134 -8.37 6.45 5.77
N HIS A 135 -9.69 6.35 5.59
CA HIS A 135 -10.63 7.31 6.16
C HIS A 135 -10.54 7.35 7.70
N SER A 136 -10.42 6.20 8.33
CA SER A 136 -10.24 6.10 9.78
C SER A 136 -8.93 6.73 10.24
N GLU A 137 -7.84 6.46 9.50
CA GLU A 137 -6.53 7.02 9.76
C GLU A 137 -6.49 8.54 9.57
N GLU A 138 -7.09 9.06 8.49
CA GLU A 138 -7.18 10.51 8.25
C GLU A 138 -7.90 11.25 9.38
N LYS A 139 -9.01 10.70 9.89
CA LYS A 139 -9.73 11.29 11.04
C LYS A 139 -8.86 11.32 12.29
N ARG A 140 -8.04 10.29 12.50
CA ARG A 140 -7.10 10.25 13.60
C ARG A 140 -6.00 11.29 13.43
N LEU A 141 -5.39 11.39 12.22
CA LEU A 141 -4.35 12.37 11.93
C LEU A 141 -4.87 13.81 12.07
N GLU A 142 -6.12 14.08 11.70
CA GLU A 142 -6.78 15.37 11.96
C GLU A 142 -6.88 15.68 13.46
N LYS A 143 -7.17 14.68 14.29
CA LYS A 143 -7.23 14.83 15.74
C LYS A 143 -5.84 15.02 16.37
N ASP A 144 -4.85 14.26 15.91
CA ASP A 144 -3.51 14.23 16.50
C ASP A 144 -2.67 15.45 16.07
N PHE A 145 -2.79 15.93 14.83
CA PHE A 145 -1.99 17.03 14.26
C PHE A 145 -2.78 18.29 13.94
N GLY A 146 -4.09 18.29 14.07
CA GLY A 146 -4.94 19.46 13.95
C GLY A 146 -4.73 20.25 12.65
N LYS A 147 -4.43 21.55 12.80
CA LYS A 147 -4.27 22.49 11.69
C LYS A 147 -3.18 22.09 10.71
N ASP A 148 -2.07 21.55 11.19
CA ASP A 148 -0.93 21.18 10.33
C ASP A 148 -1.32 20.06 9.35
N TYR A 149 -2.12 19.08 9.80
CA TYR A 149 -2.65 18.04 8.92
C TYR A 149 -3.69 18.59 7.96
N LEU A 150 -4.58 19.51 8.38
CA LEU A 150 -5.58 20.11 7.51
C LEU A 150 -4.93 20.93 6.37
N ASP A 151 -3.86 21.66 6.67
CA ASP A 151 -3.12 22.44 5.67
C ASP A 151 -2.33 21.53 4.72
N TYR A 152 -1.80 20.42 5.21
CA TYR A 152 -1.21 19.36 4.36
C TYR A 152 -2.26 18.74 3.44
N LYS A 153 -3.44 18.39 3.98
CA LYS A 153 -4.56 17.77 3.24
C LYS A 153 -5.08 18.64 2.10
N LYS A 154 -5.00 19.97 2.21
CA LYS A 154 -5.38 20.91 1.14
C LYS A 154 -4.39 20.90 -0.04
N ARG A 155 -3.11 20.61 0.22
CA ARG A 155 -2.04 20.68 -0.79
C ARG A 155 -1.74 19.34 -1.45
N VAL A 156 -1.98 18.25 -0.74
CA VAL A 156 -1.59 16.91 -1.20
C VAL A 156 -2.81 16.00 -1.24
N GLY A 157 -3.05 15.38 -2.39
CA GLY A 157 -4.16 14.46 -2.59
C GLY A 157 -4.00 13.15 -1.82
N ARG A 158 -5.09 12.38 -1.67
CA ARG A 158 -5.07 11.09 -0.95
C ARG A 158 -4.20 10.06 -1.64
N TYR A 159 -4.40 9.85 -2.93
CA TYR A 159 -3.66 8.90 -3.77
C TYR A 159 -2.92 9.59 -4.91
N PHE A 160 -3.41 10.74 -5.36
CA PHE A 160 -2.79 11.56 -6.40
C PHE A 160 -2.89 13.03 -6.01
N THR A 161 -1.82 13.78 -6.24
CA THR A 161 -1.84 15.24 -6.15
C THR A 161 -2.06 15.76 -7.58
N ILE A 162 -3.12 16.55 -7.77
CA ILE A 162 -3.47 17.22 -9.03
C ILE A 162 -3.04 18.66 -8.92
#